data_d08764698d7c7bc9afc809fe14a773ee
#
_entry.id   d08764698d7c7bc9afc809fe14a773ee
#
_cell.length_a   1.000
_cell.length_b   1.000
_cell.length_c   1.000
_cell.angle_alpha   90.00
_cell.angle_beta   90.00
_cell.angle_gamma   90.00
#
_symmetry.space_group_name_H-M   'P 1'
#
loop_
_entity.id
_entity.type
_entity.pdbx_description
1 polymer ?
#
loop_
_entity_poly.entity_id
_entity_poly.type
_entity_poly.pdbx_seq_one_letter_code
_entity_poly.pdbx_strand_id
1 'polypeptide(L)'
;MLDIYSFTAKNTDEKKKEHTKPKKKERLDVLLVERGFFDSRENAKRHIMAGIVLVDNVPVDKAGTKVPVKAEIRLKGKVMPYVGRGGFKLEKAINTFGIDLHDKVMADFGASTGGFTDCALKHGAKKVFAIDVGYNQLDWRLRNNKLLIWRR
;
A
#
# COMPACT_ATOMS: atom_id res chain seq x y z
N MET A 1 13.97 34.04 -68.22
CA MET A 1 14.93 32.99 -67.99
C MET A 1 15.41 33.11 -66.57
N LEU A 2 14.88 32.36 -65.69
CA LEU A 2 15.20 32.45 -64.27
C LEU A 2 15.61 31.07 -63.80
N ASP A 3 16.91 30.92 -63.54
CA ASP A 3 17.45 29.71 -62.89
C ASP A 3 17.10 29.72 -61.41
N ILE A 4 16.35 28.71 -61.04
CA ILE A 4 16.00 28.48 -59.62
C ILE A 4 17.03 27.56 -59.05
N TYR A 5 17.96 28.08 -58.27
CA TYR A 5 18.86 27.29 -57.44
C TYR A 5 18.06 26.68 -56.30
N SER A 6 17.82 25.37 -56.36
CA SER A 6 17.30 24.60 -55.25
C SER A 6 18.41 24.37 -54.21
N PHE A 7 18.32 25.07 -53.08
CA PHE A 7 19.20 24.88 -51.95
C PHE A 7 18.64 23.72 -51.11
N THR A 8 19.22 22.55 -51.26
CA THR A 8 18.92 21.41 -50.37
C THR A 8 19.64 21.61 -49.06
N ALA A 9 18.93 22.05 -48.05
CA ALA A 9 19.41 22.04 -46.68
C ALA A 9 19.54 20.60 -46.20
N LYS A 10 20.77 20.18 -45.94
CA LYS A 10 21.05 18.91 -45.24
C LYS A 10 20.61 19.07 -43.82
N ASN A 11 19.52 18.40 -43.47
CA ASN A 11 19.04 18.26 -42.11
C ASN A 11 19.95 17.27 -41.38
N THR A 12 20.96 17.79 -40.71
CA THR A 12 21.75 16.98 -39.76
C THR A 12 20.99 16.90 -38.47
N ASP A 13 20.15 15.89 -38.38
CA ASP A 13 19.58 15.43 -37.10
C ASP A 13 20.71 14.91 -36.19
N GLU A 14 21.38 15.82 -35.53
CA GLU A 14 22.14 15.50 -34.34
C GLU A 14 21.16 15.07 -33.23
N LYS A 15 20.86 13.79 -33.19
CA LYS A 15 20.27 13.14 -31.99
C LYS A 15 21.22 13.37 -30.83
N LYS A 16 20.99 14.44 -30.05
CA LYS A 16 21.56 14.59 -28.72
C LYS A 16 21.23 13.32 -27.95
N LYS A 17 22.21 12.44 -27.81
CA LYS A 17 22.20 11.35 -26.82
C LYS A 17 22.20 12.04 -25.46
N GLU A 18 21.03 12.25 -24.89
CA GLU A 18 20.88 12.57 -23.48
C GLU A 18 21.57 11.47 -22.68
N HIS A 19 22.70 11.77 -22.08
CA HIS A 19 23.35 10.95 -21.10
C HIS A 19 22.46 10.90 -19.86
N THR A 20 21.43 10.04 -19.89
CA THR A 20 20.62 9.75 -18.73
C THR A 20 21.51 9.06 -17.70
N LYS A 21 21.83 9.76 -16.62
CA LYS A 21 22.47 9.18 -15.44
C LYS A 21 21.77 7.87 -15.09
N PRO A 22 22.49 6.80 -14.75
CA PRO A 22 21.86 5.50 -14.47
C PRO A 22 20.80 5.70 -13.39
N LYS A 23 19.54 5.39 -13.74
CA LYS A 23 18.41 5.53 -12.80
C LYS A 23 18.71 4.64 -11.60
N LYS A 24 18.84 5.22 -10.41
CA LYS A 24 19.06 4.48 -9.16
C LYS A 24 17.99 3.40 -9.06
N LYS A 25 18.41 2.14 -8.93
CA LYS A 25 17.52 0.98 -8.76
C LYS A 25 17.58 0.50 -7.32
N GLU A 26 16.44 0.07 -6.80
CA GLU A 26 16.33 -0.50 -5.47
C GLU A 26 15.53 -1.81 -5.53
N ARG A 27 15.69 -2.67 -4.55
CA ARG A 27 14.90 -3.89 -4.41
C ARG A 27 13.44 -3.55 -4.20
N LEU A 28 12.55 -4.26 -4.88
CA LEU A 28 11.12 -3.99 -4.81
C LEU A 28 10.56 -4.16 -3.39
N ASP A 29 10.99 -5.19 -2.65
CA ASP A 29 10.56 -5.43 -1.26
C ASP A 29 10.98 -4.29 -0.32
N VAL A 30 12.14 -3.68 -0.53
CA VAL A 30 12.62 -2.53 0.23
C VAL A 30 11.84 -1.27 -0.16
N LEU A 31 11.74 -1.01 -1.45
CA LEU A 31 11.08 0.18 -1.99
C LEU A 31 9.61 0.28 -1.59
N LEU A 32 8.91 -0.86 -1.51
CA LEU A 32 7.52 -0.93 -1.05
C LEU A 32 7.34 -0.52 0.40
N VAL A 33 8.29 -0.87 1.27
CA VAL A 33 8.28 -0.44 2.69
C VAL A 33 8.64 1.02 2.80
N GLU A 34 9.69 1.48 2.12
CA GLU A 34 10.12 2.88 2.12
C GLU A 34 9.02 3.83 1.63
N ARG A 35 8.21 3.39 0.65
CA ARG A 35 7.07 4.17 0.13
C ARG A 35 5.78 4.00 0.92
N GLY A 36 5.79 3.24 2.03
CA GLY A 36 4.63 3.06 2.90
C GLY A 36 3.52 2.16 2.35
N PHE A 37 3.77 1.37 1.31
CA PHE A 37 2.80 0.38 0.82
C PHE A 37 2.59 -0.76 1.80
N PHE A 38 3.64 -1.14 2.52
CA PHE A 38 3.61 -2.21 3.51
C PHE A 38 4.45 -1.83 4.73
N ASP A 39 4.09 -2.37 5.87
CA ASP A 39 4.72 -2.14 7.17
C ASP A 39 6.01 -2.97 7.39
N SER A 40 6.19 -4.03 6.61
CA SER A 40 7.37 -4.90 6.69
C SER A 40 7.75 -5.51 5.36
N ARG A 41 9.03 -5.88 5.23
CA ARG A 41 9.55 -6.54 4.03
C ARG A 41 8.93 -7.93 3.82
N GLU A 42 8.61 -8.64 4.89
CA GLU A 42 7.96 -9.95 4.86
C GLU A 42 6.55 -9.81 4.28
N ASN A 43 5.83 -8.78 4.68
CA ASN A 43 4.51 -8.48 4.14
C ASN A 43 4.59 -8.10 2.66
N ALA A 44 5.53 -7.23 2.29
CA ALA A 44 5.80 -6.86 0.91
C ALA A 44 6.12 -8.09 0.04
N LYS A 45 7.01 -8.99 0.49
CA LYS A 45 7.36 -10.23 -0.21
C LYS A 45 6.15 -11.11 -0.50
N ARG A 46 5.26 -11.31 0.49
CA ARG A 46 4.05 -12.12 0.31
C ARG A 46 3.16 -11.56 -0.80
N HIS A 47 2.98 -10.24 -0.86
CA HIS A 47 2.15 -9.59 -1.86
C HIS A 47 2.81 -9.57 -3.26
N ILE A 48 4.13 -9.42 -3.32
CA ILE A 48 4.88 -9.57 -4.58
C ILE A 48 4.72 -10.99 -5.13
N MET A 49 4.99 -12.02 -4.31
CA MET A 49 4.86 -13.42 -4.71
C MET A 49 3.44 -13.82 -5.08
N ALA A 50 2.43 -13.16 -4.52
CA ALA A 50 1.03 -13.32 -4.92
C ALA A 50 0.68 -12.63 -6.25
N GLY A 51 1.64 -11.96 -6.91
CA GLY A 51 1.43 -11.27 -8.18
C GLY A 51 0.54 -10.03 -8.09
N ILE A 52 0.41 -9.47 -6.88
CA ILE A 52 -0.47 -8.31 -6.61
C ILE A 52 0.24 -7.00 -6.94
N VAL A 53 1.58 -6.98 -6.93
CA VAL A 53 2.36 -5.76 -7.15
C VAL A 53 2.62 -5.55 -8.64
N LEU A 54 2.28 -4.36 -9.12
CA LEU A 54 2.58 -3.88 -10.48
C LEU A 54 3.67 -2.81 -10.40
N VAL A 55 4.66 -2.93 -11.24
CA VAL A 55 5.69 -1.90 -11.48
C VAL A 55 5.58 -1.45 -12.93
N ASP A 56 5.32 -0.16 -13.14
CA ASP A 56 5.05 0.41 -14.47
C ASP A 56 3.99 -0.43 -15.24
N ASN A 57 2.91 -0.80 -14.52
CA ASN A 57 1.79 -1.64 -14.99
C ASN A 57 2.13 -3.11 -15.32
N VAL A 58 3.36 -3.56 -15.06
CA VAL A 58 3.78 -4.96 -15.26
C VAL A 58 3.79 -5.70 -13.92
N PRO A 59 3.16 -6.88 -13.81
CA PRO A 59 3.22 -7.69 -12.59
C PRO A 59 4.63 -8.15 -12.29
N VAL A 60 5.04 -8.05 -11.02
CA VAL A 60 6.32 -8.57 -10.54
C VAL A 60 6.04 -9.60 -9.45
N ASP A 61 6.62 -10.79 -9.58
CA ASP A 61 6.43 -11.92 -8.65
C ASP A 61 7.69 -12.25 -7.81
N LYS A 62 8.83 -11.62 -8.13
CA LYS A 62 10.10 -11.83 -7.42
C LYS A 62 10.44 -10.64 -6.54
N ALA A 63 10.43 -10.84 -5.22
CA ALA A 63 10.64 -9.80 -4.22
C ALA A 63 12.00 -9.08 -4.34
N GLY A 64 13.04 -9.80 -4.76
CA GLY A 64 14.38 -9.26 -4.95
C GLY A 64 14.60 -8.47 -6.23
N THR A 65 13.59 -8.35 -7.10
CA THR A 65 13.69 -7.63 -8.37
C THR A 65 14.12 -6.18 -8.12
N LYS A 66 15.17 -5.75 -8.81
CA LYS A 66 15.62 -4.36 -8.77
C LYS A 66 14.82 -3.52 -9.75
N VAL A 67 14.10 -2.54 -9.22
CA VAL A 67 13.26 -1.61 -10.00
C VAL A 67 13.78 -0.18 -9.87
N PRO A 68 13.53 0.69 -10.87
CA PRO A 68 13.88 2.10 -10.74
C PRO A 68 13.22 2.72 -9.51
N VAL A 69 13.98 3.49 -8.72
CA VAL A 69 13.44 4.15 -7.52
C VAL A 69 12.28 5.10 -7.86
N LYS A 70 12.16 5.56 -9.08
CA LYS A 70 11.05 6.41 -9.55
C LYS A 70 9.94 5.64 -10.28
N ALA A 71 10.01 4.30 -10.35
CA ALA A 71 8.99 3.49 -11.02
C ALA A 71 7.60 3.74 -10.40
N GLU A 72 6.57 3.71 -11.23
CA GLU A 72 5.20 3.73 -10.76
C GLU A 72 4.86 2.37 -10.14
N ILE A 73 4.44 2.38 -8.88
CA ILE A 73 4.03 1.16 -8.19
C ILE A 73 2.54 1.20 -7.93
N ARG A 74 1.85 0.15 -8.34
CA ARG A 74 0.42 -0.05 -8.12
C ARG A 74 0.18 -1.46 -7.55
N LEU A 75 -0.92 -1.60 -6.83
CA LEU A 75 -1.34 -2.89 -6.30
C LEU A 75 -2.60 -3.34 -7.03
N LYS A 76 -2.59 -4.59 -7.53
CA LYS A 76 -3.78 -5.22 -8.08
C LYS A 76 -4.78 -5.50 -6.95
N GLY A 77 -6.02 -5.12 -7.17
CA GLY A 77 -7.08 -5.35 -6.20
C GLY A 77 -7.05 -4.38 -5.02
N LYS A 78 -8.03 -4.50 -4.15
CA LYS A 78 -8.06 -3.75 -2.89
C LYS A 78 -7.09 -4.43 -1.94
N VAL A 79 -5.98 -3.76 -1.60
CA VAL A 79 -5.20 -4.15 -0.42
C VAL A 79 -6.17 -4.17 0.76
N MET A 80 -6.11 -5.25 1.55
CA MET A 80 -6.92 -5.33 2.77
C MET A 80 -6.62 -4.11 3.66
N PRO A 81 -7.54 -3.16 3.76
CA PRO A 81 -7.29 -1.95 4.56
C PRO A 81 -7.26 -2.25 6.06
N TYR A 82 -7.75 -3.42 6.45
CA TYR A 82 -7.87 -3.85 7.84
C TYR A 82 -7.02 -5.10 8.11
N VAL A 83 -6.63 -5.29 9.35
CA VAL A 83 -5.87 -6.47 9.80
C VAL A 83 -6.65 -7.79 9.64
N GLY A 84 -7.94 -7.73 9.36
CA GLY A 84 -8.79 -8.89 9.12
C GLY A 84 -10.05 -8.54 8.34
N ARG A 85 -10.64 -9.54 7.67
CA ARG A 85 -11.87 -9.38 6.86
C ARG A 85 -13.07 -8.84 7.64
N GLY A 86 -13.08 -9.02 8.97
CA GLY A 86 -14.09 -8.45 9.85
C GLY A 86 -14.23 -6.93 9.72
N GLY A 87 -13.12 -6.22 9.46
CA GLY A 87 -13.14 -4.77 9.28
C GLY A 87 -14.10 -4.28 8.21
N PHE A 88 -14.25 -5.01 7.11
CA PHE A 88 -15.23 -4.67 6.07
C PHE A 88 -16.68 -4.80 6.53
N LYS A 89 -16.96 -5.71 7.48
CA LYS A 89 -18.31 -5.85 8.03
C LYS A 89 -18.70 -4.63 8.86
N LEU A 90 -17.77 -4.17 9.70
CA LEU A 90 -17.98 -2.96 10.50
C LEU A 90 -18.04 -1.72 9.59
N GLU A 91 -17.17 -1.58 8.61
CA GLU A 91 -17.20 -0.49 7.64
C GLU A 91 -18.56 -0.43 6.91
N LYS A 92 -19.07 -1.58 6.48
CA LYS A 92 -20.41 -1.65 5.86
C LYS A 92 -21.50 -1.19 6.83
N ALA A 93 -21.45 -1.61 8.09
CA ALA A 93 -22.41 -1.18 9.11
C ALA A 93 -22.34 0.34 9.36
N ILE A 94 -21.13 0.89 9.51
CA ILE A 94 -20.89 2.33 9.65
C ILE A 94 -21.56 3.09 8.49
N ASN A 95 -21.29 2.68 7.26
CA ASN A 95 -21.80 3.34 6.07
C ASN A 95 -23.32 3.16 5.89
N THR A 96 -23.87 1.98 6.25
CA THR A 96 -25.30 1.67 6.07
C THR A 96 -26.17 2.37 7.10
N PHE A 97 -25.70 2.44 8.34
CA PHE A 97 -26.49 2.96 9.46
C PHE A 97 -26.07 4.36 9.89
N GLY A 98 -25.10 4.97 9.22
CA GLY A 98 -24.59 6.32 9.57
C GLY A 98 -23.96 6.37 10.95
N ILE A 99 -23.26 5.31 11.38
CA ILE A 99 -22.64 5.23 12.69
C ILE A 99 -21.41 6.15 12.72
N ASP A 100 -21.40 7.12 13.61
CA ASP A 100 -20.23 7.95 13.85
C ASP A 100 -19.41 7.38 15.02
N LEU A 101 -18.20 6.95 14.71
CA LEU A 101 -17.24 6.45 15.71
C LEU A 101 -16.24 7.50 16.17
N HIS A 102 -16.26 8.71 15.60
CA HIS A 102 -15.33 9.76 15.96
C HIS A 102 -15.46 10.10 17.45
N ASP A 103 -14.30 10.11 18.14
CA ASP A 103 -14.21 10.35 19.59
C ASP A 103 -14.99 9.37 20.49
N LYS A 104 -15.50 8.26 19.95
CA LYS A 104 -16.21 7.25 20.74
C LYS A 104 -15.24 6.26 21.39
N VAL A 105 -15.69 5.72 22.50
CA VAL A 105 -15.06 4.57 23.17
C VAL A 105 -15.84 3.32 22.80
N MET A 106 -15.17 2.30 22.31
CA MET A 106 -15.76 1.06 21.83
C MET A 106 -15.19 -0.15 22.57
N ALA A 107 -16.01 -1.18 22.78
CA ALA A 107 -15.58 -2.52 23.17
C ALA A 107 -15.82 -3.50 22.03
N ASP A 108 -14.78 -4.26 21.66
CA ASP A 108 -14.78 -5.31 20.65
C ASP A 108 -14.67 -6.66 21.36
N PHE A 109 -15.82 -7.34 21.53
CA PHE A 109 -15.90 -8.65 22.17
C PHE A 109 -15.72 -9.75 21.12
N GLY A 110 -14.72 -10.61 21.31
CA GLY A 110 -14.29 -11.57 20.30
C GLY A 110 -13.45 -10.91 19.21
N ALA A 111 -12.53 -10.05 19.62
CA ALA A 111 -11.74 -9.23 18.72
C ALA A 111 -10.91 -10.04 17.70
N SER A 112 -10.53 -11.27 18.04
CA SER A 112 -9.74 -12.17 17.18
C SER A 112 -8.49 -11.46 16.64
N THR A 113 -8.29 -11.40 15.32
CA THR A 113 -7.18 -10.66 14.70
C THR A 113 -7.27 -9.14 14.86
N GLY A 114 -8.44 -8.61 15.25
CA GLY A 114 -8.66 -7.18 15.46
C GLY A 114 -9.24 -6.45 14.25
N GLY A 115 -9.96 -7.14 13.37
CA GLY A 115 -10.53 -6.51 12.18
C GLY A 115 -11.51 -5.38 12.49
N PHE A 116 -12.44 -5.59 13.44
CA PHE A 116 -13.36 -4.54 13.91
C PHE A 116 -12.61 -3.42 14.64
N THR A 117 -11.70 -3.79 15.53
CA THR A 117 -10.84 -2.86 16.25
C THR A 117 -10.08 -1.93 15.31
N ASP A 118 -9.41 -2.48 14.27
CA ASP A 118 -8.65 -1.69 13.29
C ASP A 118 -9.56 -0.76 12.49
N CYS A 119 -10.73 -1.25 12.07
CA CYS A 119 -11.73 -0.44 11.39
C CYS A 119 -12.19 0.72 12.29
N ALA A 120 -12.53 0.46 13.54
CA ALA A 120 -12.99 1.49 14.47
C ALA A 120 -11.92 2.58 14.71
N LEU A 121 -10.66 2.18 14.91
CA LEU A 121 -9.55 3.12 15.07
C LEU A 121 -9.35 3.99 13.83
N LYS A 122 -9.46 3.42 12.64
CA LYS A 122 -9.36 4.14 11.36
C LYS A 122 -10.54 5.08 11.10
N HIS A 123 -11.68 4.82 11.73
CA HIS A 123 -12.86 5.70 11.71
C HIS A 123 -12.90 6.68 12.89
N GLY A 124 -11.77 6.90 13.54
CA GLY A 124 -11.62 7.97 14.54
C GLY A 124 -12.05 7.61 15.95
N ALA A 125 -12.23 6.32 16.28
CA ALA A 125 -12.51 5.93 17.66
C ALA A 125 -11.41 6.42 18.61
N LYS A 126 -11.81 7.07 19.70
CA LYS A 126 -10.91 7.60 20.72
C LYS A 126 -10.18 6.51 21.47
N LYS A 127 -10.86 5.39 21.70
CA LYS A 127 -10.31 4.23 22.40
C LYS A 127 -11.09 2.97 22.04
N VAL A 128 -10.38 1.84 21.91
CA VAL A 128 -11.01 0.54 21.71
C VAL A 128 -10.49 -0.44 22.76
N PHE A 129 -11.42 -1.12 23.44
CA PHE A 129 -11.13 -2.26 24.31
C PHE A 129 -11.34 -3.52 23.49
N ALA A 130 -10.26 -4.17 23.06
CA ALA A 130 -10.31 -5.44 22.36
C ALA A 130 -10.24 -6.58 23.39
N ILE A 131 -11.27 -7.39 23.44
CA ILE A 131 -11.43 -8.47 24.43
C ILE A 131 -11.58 -9.79 23.67
N ASP A 132 -10.73 -10.76 23.98
CA ASP A 132 -10.80 -12.08 23.37
C ASP A 132 -10.31 -13.15 24.35
N VAL A 133 -10.92 -14.34 24.32
CA VAL A 133 -10.52 -15.49 25.14
C VAL A 133 -9.32 -16.24 24.54
N GLY A 134 -9.02 -16.02 23.26
CA GLY A 134 -7.92 -16.65 22.55
C GLY A 134 -6.56 -16.06 22.89
N TYR A 135 -5.50 -16.87 22.74
CA TYR A 135 -4.12 -16.42 22.94
C TYR A 135 -3.55 -15.83 21.65
N ASN A 136 -2.85 -14.70 21.77
CA ASN A 136 -2.02 -14.11 20.70
C ASN A 136 -2.72 -13.93 19.34
N GLN A 137 -4.05 -13.84 19.30
CA GLN A 137 -4.82 -13.71 18.07
C GLN A 137 -4.74 -12.30 17.48
N LEU A 138 -4.63 -11.28 18.34
CA LEU A 138 -4.59 -9.88 17.89
C LEU A 138 -3.36 -9.64 17.01
N ASP A 139 -3.58 -9.02 15.86
CA ASP A 139 -2.50 -8.68 14.93
C ASP A 139 -1.45 -7.78 15.63
N TRP A 140 -0.17 -8.05 15.39
CA TRP A 140 0.95 -7.36 16.04
C TRP A 140 0.94 -5.85 15.75
N ARG A 141 0.43 -5.42 14.59
CA ARG A 141 0.29 -4.00 14.23
C ARG A 141 -0.59 -3.22 15.17
N LEU A 142 -1.57 -3.89 15.77
CA LEU A 142 -2.50 -3.29 16.72
C LEU A 142 -1.96 -3.28 18.14
N ARG A 143 -1.10 -4.23 18.52
CA ARG A 143 -0.64 -4.40 19.91
C ARG A 143 0.07 -3.17 20.48
N ASN A 144 0.72 -2.39 19.63
CA ASN A 144 1.46 -1.18 20.03
C ASN A 144 0.64 0.12 19.85
N ASN A 145 -0.64 0.01 19.49
CA ASN A 145 -1.48 1.18 19.34
C ASN A 145 -1.90 1.73 20.71
N LYS A 146 -1.56 2.99 20.99
CA LYS A 146 -1.85 3.65 22.29
C LYS A 146 -3.35 3.83 22.58
N LEU A 147 -4.18 3.80 21.54
CA LEU A 147 -5.63 3.94 21.66
C LEU A 147 -6.33 2.61 21.88
N LEU A 148 -5.58 1.51 21.87
CA LEU A 148 -6.08 0.17 22.09
C LEU A 148 -5.72 -0.34 23.47
N ILE A 149 -6.71 -0.87 24.17
CA ILE A 149 -6.52 -1.67 25.38
C ILE A 149 -6.94 -3.10 25.04
N TRP A 150 -5.97 -4.00 25.02
CA TRP A 150 -6.24 -5.42 24.82
C TRP A 150 -6.34 -6.14 26.17
N ARG A 151 -7.34 -7.00 26.30
CA ARG A 151 -7.59 -7.83 27.48
C ARG A 151 -8.02 -9.24 27.06
N ARG A 152 -7.66 -10.16 27.89
CA ARG A 152 -8.12 -11.55 27.85
C ARG A 152 -9.20 -11.76 28.89
#